data_35c527f85bf2692249ec5a7ae47aa66a
#
_entry.id   35c527f85bf2692249ec5a7ae47aa66a
#
_cell.length_a   1.000
_cell.length_b   1.000
_cell.length_c   1.000
_cell.angle_alpha   90.00
_cell.angle_beta   90.00
_cell.angle_gamma   90.00
#
_symmetry.space_group_name_H-M   'P 1'
#
loop_
_entity.id
_entity.type
_entity.pdbx_description
1 polymer ?
#
loop_
_entity_poly.entity_id
_entity_poly.type
_entity_poly.pdbx_seq_one_letter_code
_entity_poly.pdbx_strand_id
1 'polypeptide(L)'
;MEDPKGGITEMTQDERWQIRYQEVIGFIEKNHRNPSKHRLEEHDMLNWMKANRKQMNAGTLKQDRIEQFNKLLALVELNKHVNQYQ
;
A
#
# COMPACT_ATOMS: atom_id res chain seq x y z
N MET A 1 -26.39 -3.11 -17.87
CA MET A 1 -25.98 -3.43 -17.58
C MET A 1 -25.90 -3.64 -17.26
N GLU A 2 -25.64 -3.56 -17.03
CA GLU A 2 -25.34 -3.86 -16.72
C GLU A 2 -25.13 -4.18 -16.23
N ASP A 3 -25.18 -4.21 -16.22
CA ASP A 3 -24.82 -4.54 -15.56
C ASP A 3 -24.75 -4.68 -15.18
N PRO A 4 -24.87 -4.73 -15.18
CA PRO A 4 -24.44 -4.90 -14.50
C PRO A 4 -24.38 -5.05 -14.06
N LYS A 5 -24.40 -5.05 -14.16
CA LYS A 5 -24.05 -5.41 -13.60
C LYS A 5 -23.61 -5.36 -13.21
N GLY A 6 -23.65 -5.22 -13.47
CA GLY A 6 -22.93 -5.32 -12.97
C GLY A 6 -22.57 -5.15 -12.47
N GLY A 7 -22.39 -5.15 -12.51
CA GLY A 7 -21.76 -5.30 -11.99
C GLY A 7 -21.40 -5.13 -11.41
N ILE A 8 -21.62 -5.52 -11.48
CA ILE A 8 -21.32 -5.26 -10.53
C ILE A 8 -20.29 -5.04 -9.95
N THR A 9 -20.11 -5.07 -9.66
CA THR A 9 -19.12 -4.20 -9.29
C THR A 9 -18.45 -4.44 -7.98
N GLU A 10 -18.51 -5.61 -7.48
CA GLU A 10 -17.73 -5.93 -6.30
C GLU A 10 -16.31 -6.25 -6.70
N MET A 11 -15.38 -5.47 -6.16
CA MET A 11 -13.98 -5.74 -6.39
C MET A 11 -13.55 -6.96 -5.60
N THR A 12 -12.66 -7.74 -6.21
CA THR A 12 -12.01 -8.83 -5.47
C THR A 12 -11.04 -8.26 -4.46
N GLN A 13 -10.60 -9.09 -3.53
CA GLN A 13 -9.58 -8.67 -2.56
C GLN A 13 -8.29 -8.27 -3.26
N ASP A 14 -7.93 -8.97 -4.33
CA ASP A 14 -6.73 -8.64 -5.10
C ASP A 14 -6.83 -7.25 -5.72
N GLU A 15 -7.98 -6.93 -6.28
CA GLU A 15 -8.18 -5.62 -6.87
C GLU A 15 -8.09 -4.52 -5.84
N ARG A 16 -8.69 -4.72 -4.68
CA ARG A 16 -8.61 -3.76 -3.58
C ARG A 16 -7.18 -3.58 -3.11
N TRP A 17 -6.46 -4.69 -3.01
CA TRP A 17 -5.07 -4.65 -2.60
C TRP A 17 -4.22 -3.84 -3.59
N GLN A 18 -4.45 -4.06 -4.89
CA GLN A 18 -3.72 -3.34 -5.93
C GLN A 18 -4.01 -1.85 -5.89
N ILE A 19 -5.26 -1.47 -5.66
CA ILE A 19 -5.65 -0.06 -5.57
C ILE A 19 -4.92 0.59 -4.40
N ARG A 20 -4.92 -0.04 -3.24
CA ARG A 20 -4.23 0.48 -2.06
C ARG A 20 -2.73 0.57 -2.30
N TYR A 21 -2.17 -0.46 -2.92
CA TYR A 21 -0.75 -0.48 -3.25
C TYR A 21 -0.38 0.71 -4.13
N GLN A 22 -1.17 0.95 -5.17
CA GLN A 22 -0.93 2.06 -6.09
C GLN A 22 -1.08 3.41 -5.38
N GLU A 23 -2.06 3.52 -4.49
CA GLU A 23 -2.26 4.74 -3.71
C GLU A 23 -1.04 5.07 -2.86
N VAL A 24 -0.51 4.07 -2.18
CA VAL A 24 0.65 4.26 -1.30
C VAL A 24 1.89 4.61 -2.12
N ILE A 25 2.14 3.85 -3.17
CA ILE A 25 3.29 4.09 -4.05
C ILE A 25 3.20 5.50 -4.65
N GLY A 26 2.03 5.85 -5.19
CA GLY A 26 1.82 7.17 -5.79
C GLY A 26 2.01 8.29 -4.79
N PHE A 27 1.52 8.09 -3.57
CA PHE A 27 1.69 9.09 -2.51
C PHE A 27 3.18 9.35 -2.23
N ILE A 28 3.95 8.27 -2.06
CA ILE A 28 5.36 8.39 -1.74
C ILE A 28 6.13 9.04 -2.88
N GLU A 29 5.84 8.64 -4.11
CA GLU A 29 6.51 9.20 -5.29
C GLU A 29 6.18 10.67 -5.48
N LYS A 30 4.93 11.04 -5.21
CA LYS A 30 4.49 12.42 -5.39
C LYS A 30 5.04 13.34 -4.30
N ASN A 31 5.01 12.88 -3.08
CA ASN A 31 5.35 13.72 -1.92
C ASN A 31 6.79 13.55 -1.46
N HIS A 32 7.49 12.54 -1.96
CA HIS A 32 8.88 12.25 -1.58
C HIS A 32 9.03 12.07 -0.08
N ARG A 33 8.01 11.50 0.56
CA ARG A 33 8.04 11.18 1.99
C ARG A 33 7.06 10.06 2.26
N ASN A 34 7.26 9.41 3.39
CA ASN A 34 6.39 8.31 3.81
C ASN A 34 5.10 8.84 4.42
N PRO A 35 4.01 8.06 4.38
CA PRO A 35 2.78 8.46 5.05
C PRO A 35 3.00 8.69 6.53
N SER A 36 2.28 9.65 7.09
CA SER A 36 2.41 10.05 8.48
C SER A 36 1.19 9.60 9.30
N LYS A 37 1.44 9.20 10.54
CA LYS A 37 0.35 8.85 11.45
C LYS A 37 -0.42 10.07 11.93
N HIS A 38 0.10 11.26 11.68
CA HIS A 38 -0.50 12.50 12.15
C HIS A 38 -1.62 13.02 11.24
N ARG A 39 -1.78 12.42 10.07
CA ARG A 39 -2.84 12.81 9.12
C ARG A 39 -3.77 11.63 8.90
N LEU A 40 -5.08 11.88 8.96
CA LEU A 40 -6.08 10.82 8.83
C LEU A 40 -5.95 10.02 7.54
N GLU A 41 -5.81 10.71 6.42
CA GLU A 41 -5.70 10.05 5.12
C GLU A 41 -4.47 9.17 5.05
N GLU A 42 -3.37 9.67 5.62
CA GLU A 42 -2.11 8.95 5.59
C GLU A 42 -2.09 7.83 6.62
N HIS A 43 -2.85 8.00 7.68
CA HIS A 43 -2.96 6.99 8.73
C HIS A 43 -3.51 5.67 8.17
N ASP A 44 -4.49 5.75 7.29
CA ASP A 44 -5.05 4.57 6.65
C ASP A 44 -3.99 3.84 5.81
N MET A 45 -3.16 4.59 5.10
CA MET A 45 -2.08 4.01 4.33
C MET A 45 -1.08 3.30 5.23
N LEU A 46 -0.73 3.93 6.35
CA LEU A 46 0.16 3.32 7.33
C LEU A 46 -0.40 2.03 7.90
N ASN A 47 -1.69 2.04 8.26
CA ASN A 47 -2.35 0.85 8.79
C ASN A 47 -2.34 -0.28 7.78
N TRP A 48 -2.59 0.04 6.51
CA TRP A 48 -2.55 -0.94 5.44
C TRP A 48 -1.15 -1.55 5.32
N MET A 49 -0.12 -0.70 5.36
CA MET A 49 1.26 -1.14 5.28
C MET A 49 1.63 -2.04 6.45
N LYS A 50 1.24 -1.65 7.66
CA LYS A 50 1.51 -2.43 8.86
C LYS A 50 0.84 -3.80 8.79
N ALA A 51 -0.41 -3.83 8.35
CA ALA A 51 -1.16 -5.08 8.24
C ALA A 51 -0.49 -6.03 7.24
N ASN A 52 -0.06 -5.51 6.10
CA ASN A 52 0.60 -6.33 5.09
C ASN A 52 1.97 -6.82 5.55
N ARG A 53 2.70 -5.97 6.24
CA ARG A 53 3.99 -6.35 6.79
C ARG A 53 3.84 -7.47 7.80
N LYS A 54 2.81 -7.38 8.63
CA LYS A 54 2.52 -8.41 9.62
C LYS A 54 2.19 -9.73 8.92
N GLN A 55 1.38 -9.69 7.87
CA GLN A 55 1.04 -10.88 7.10
C GLN A 55 2.26 -11.46 6.42
N MET A 56 3.12 -10.61 5.89
CA MET A 56 4.34 -11.06 5.23
C MET A 56 5.25 -11.79 6.21
N ASN A 57 5.42 -11.23 7.40
CA ASN A 57 6.25 -11.82 8.44
C ASN A 57 5.66 -13.13 8.97
N ALA A 58 4.35 -13.23 8.97
CA ALA A 58 3.66 -14.44 9.41
C ALA A 58 3.60 -15.51 8.32
N GLY A 59 3.99 -15.16 7.10
CA GLY A 59 3.97 -16.10 5.98
C GLY A 59 2.59 -16.32 5.37
N THR A 60 1.66 -15.41 5.64
CA THR A 60 0.29 -15.55 5.13
C THR A 60 0.00 -14.67 3.92
N LEU A 61 0.94 -13.81 3.54
CA LEU A 61 0.76 -12.95 2.38
C LEU A 61 1.07 -13.73 1.10
N LYS A 62 0.25 -13.52 0.05
CA LYS A 62 0.47 -14.18 -1.23
C LYS A 62 1.81 -13.79 -1.83
N GLN A 63 2.42 -14.72 -2.55
CA GLN A 63 3.74 -14.51 -3.16
C GLN A 63 3.78 -13.28 -4.06
N ASP A 64 2.76 -13.11 -4.90
CA ASP A 64 2.70 -11.96 -5.80
C ASP A 64 2.67 -10.64 -5.04
N ARG A 65 1.94 -10.63 -3.93
CA ARG A 65 1.86 -9.44 -3.08
C ARG A 65 3.16 -9.20 -2.34
N ILE A 66 3.84 -10.26 -1.93
CA ILE A 66 5.13 -10.14 -1.26
C ILE A 66 6.13 -9.42 -2.15
N GLU A 67 6.20 -9.80 -3.43
CA GLU A 67 7.13 -9.18 -4.35
C GLU A 67 6.83 -7.69 -4.54
N GLN A 68 5.57 -7.37 -4.72
CA GLN A 68 5.15 -5.98 -4.88
C GLN A 68 5.38 -5.19 -3.60
N PHE A 69 5.04 -5.80 -2.46
CA PHE A 69 5.19 -5.12 -1.18
C PHE A 69 6.65 -4.87 -0.84
N ASN A 70 7.55 -5.77 -1.24
CA ASN A 70 8.98 -5.57 -1.05
C ASN A 70 9.49 -4.35 -1.83
N LYS A 71 8.94 -4.11 -3.01
CA LYS A 71 9.26 -2.90 -3.77
C LYS A 71 8.82 -1.65 -3.02
N LEU A 72 7.62 -1.71 -2.44
CA LEU A 72 7.12 -0.60 -1.63
C LEU A 72 8.00 -0.38 -0.41
N LEU A 73 8.40 -1.44 0.26
CA LEU A 73 9.26 -1.31 1.44
C LEU A 73 10.61 -0.70 1.09
N ALA A 74 11.15 -1.05 -0.08
CA ALA A 74 12.41 -0.47 -0.54
C ALA A 74 12.26 1.04 -0.74
N LEU A 75 11.13 1.46 -1.31
CA LEU A 75 10.85 2.88 -1.51
C LEU A 75 10.68 3.59 -0.17
N VAL A 76 10.00 2.95 0.78
CA VAL A 76 9.83 3.49 2.13
C VAL A 76 11.18 3.69 2.81
N GLU A 77 12.06 2.70 2.70
CA GLU A 77 13.40 2.80 3.29
C GLU A 77 14.21 3.92 2.68
N LEU A 78 14.12 4.06 1.37
CA LEU A 78 14.84 5.13 0.67
C LEU A 78 14.42 6.49 1.19
N ASN A 79 13.13 6.72 1.31
CA ASN A 79 12.61 8.00 1.79
C ASN A 79 12.92 8.23 3.27
N LYS A 80 12.97 7.17 4.02
CA LYS A 80 13.31 7.23 5.43
C LYS A 80 14.74 7.74 5.62
N HIS A 81 15.66 7.22 4.81
CA HIS A 81 17.06 7.65 4.88
C HIS A 81 17.22 9.11 4.45
N VAL A 82 16.52 9.50 3.39
CA VAL A 82 16.56 10.90 2.93
C VAL A 82 16.08 11.82 4.03
N ASN A 83 14.98 11.45 4.69
CA ASN A 83 14.39 12.30 5.73
C ASN A 83 15.26 12.42 6.96
N GLN A 84 16.15 11.49 7.20
CA GLN A 84 17.05 11.55 8.36
C GLN A 84 18.02 12.71 8.30
N TYR A 85 18.30 13.22 7.13
CA TYR A 85 19.28 14.28 6.96
C TYR A 85 18.62 15.66 6.86
N GLN A 86 17.36 15.70 7.16
CA GLN A 86 16.62 16.96 7.19
C GLN A 86 16.08 17.23 8.60
#